data_e4c982367239a6b7bc82ad50e41cbaef
#
_entry.id   e4c982367239a6b7bc82ad50e41cbaef
#
_cell.length_a   1.000
_cell.length_b   1.000
_cell.length_c   1.000
_cell.angle_alpha   90.00
_cell.angle_beta   90.00
_cell.angle_gamma   90.00
#
_symmetry.space_group_name_H-M   'P 1'
#
loop_
_entity.id
_entity.type
_entity.pdbx_description
1 polymer ?
#
loop_
_entity_poly.entity_id
_entity_poly.type
_entity_poly.pdbx_seq_one_letter_code
_entity_poly.pdbx_strand_id
1 'polypeptide(L)'
;MNARHATLFRSAVALISALLLWVVPASARPAHTPASGSRYPAGGEGPRRIARAGEFAHGASAHTAVSKAKKAKPKSGLRGNPARALASFAEMQKAFYIPGSWLYLGEPYSYLWPFSQALAATVSVSNIPGLAAKQAATNSHELRVRLVGLGKYWSTPTGESEPLPGEQPEVEENSSGEVSESPGVPPPAFPSYSGNVAPPAGASYYDDNEWVGIELMRIYKLHHEAAQLERAEQIMTFVMAGWQTNPKLACVGGVPFSDAPSNTDRNTVTDGPGAELALQLYRSTGNSAYLQFAEMAYEWVRRCLMLPNQLYADHIRQKGVIDPTLWSYNQGSMIGAGVLLYQATHNGAFLYQARQTAKAALAYFTMERLLGENPFFVSVYLRNQMYLDSVTHDPPGAHLAQAYINYVWVNRRLSDGLFVWGSPPSSQLLVQAADVQIYALLSTKPATFF
;
A
#
# COMPACT_ATOMS: atom_id res chain seq x y z
N MET A 1 11.28 -8.01 31.52
CA MET A 1 11.66 -8.40 30.16
C MET A 1 12.94 -9.22 30.25
N ASN A 2 12.90 -10.48 29.84
CA ASN A 2 14.00 -11.42 30.09
C ASN A 2 15.07 -11.34 29.01
N ALA A 3 16.34 -11.31 29.41
CA ALA A 3 17.54 -11.21 28.57
C ALA A 3 17.67 -12.26 27.44
N ARG A 4 16.83 -13.28 27.41
CA ARG A 4 16.80 -14.34 26.38
C ARG A 4 16.21 -13.91 25.04
N HIS A 5 15.30 -12.94 25.01
CA HIS A 5 14.71 -12.46 23.74
C HIS A 5 15.63 -11.50 22.97
N ALA A 6 16.44 -10.72 23.69
CA ALA A 6 17.42 -9.84 23.06
C ALA A 6 18.54 -10.59 22.32
N THR A 7 18.86 -11.82 22.74
CA THR A 7 19.91 -12.63 22.14
C THR A 7 19.47 -13.29 20.82
N LEU A 8 18.21 -13.70 20.71
CA LEU A 8 17.66 -14.29 19.48
C LEU A 8 17.54 -13.24 18.35
N PHE A 9 17.16 -12.02 18.71
CA PHE A 9 17.07 -10.93 17.75
C PHE A 9 18.43 -10.52 17.16
N ARG A 10 19.49 -10.53 17.98
CA ARG A 10 20.87 -10.26 17.51
C ARG A 10 21.42 -11.35 16.60
N SER A 11 21.02 -12.62 16.79
CA SER A 11 21.50 -13.74 15.97
C SER A 11 20.88 -13.76 14.56
N ALA A 12 19.63 -13.38 14.40
CA ALA A 12 18.99 -13.31 13.09
C ALA A 12 19.59 -12.20 12.20
N VAL A 13 19.91 -11.04 12.78
CA VAL A 13 20.53 -9.92 12.06
C VAL A 13 21.98 -10.23 11.68
N ALA A 14 22.72 -10.95 12.52
CA ALA A 14 24.12 -11.31 12.24
C ALA A 14 24.25 -12.31 11.06
N LEU A 15 23.27 -13.19 10.84
CA LEU A 15 23.27 -14.15 9.72
C LEU A 15 23.10 -13.47 8.34
N ILE A 16 22.36 -12.37 8.27
CA ILE A 16 22.18 -11.60 7.03
C ILE A 16 23.45 -10.85 6.64
N SER A 17 24.20 -10.36 7.61
CA SER A 17 25.44 -9.59 7.37
C SER A 17 26.61 -10.46 6.85
N ALA A 18 26.61 -11.77 7.07
CA ALA A 18 27.70 -12.68 6.66
C ALA A 18 27.60 -13.15 5.18
N LEU A 19 26.48 -12.92 4.48
CA LEU A 19 26.23 -13.40 3.12
C LEU A 19 26.54 -12.37 2.00
N LEU A 20 26.99 -11.17 2.31
CA LEU A 20 27.13 -10.05 1.37
C LEU A 20 28.49 -9.88 0.69
N LEU A 21 29.42 -10.86 0.77
CA LEU A 21 30.81 -10.70 0.28
C LEU A 21 31.17 -11.46 -1.01
N TRP A 22 30.26 -11.76 -1.92
CA TRP A 22 30.63 -12.34 -3.22
C TRP A 22 30.18 -11.48 -4.40
N VAL A 23 31.15 -10.87 -5.08
CA VAL A 23 31.02 -10.15 -6.36
C VAL A 23 31.22 -11.14 -7.50
N VAL A 24 30.32 -11.17 -8.48
CA VAL A 24 30.45 -11.95 -9.72
C VAL A 24 30.25 -11.03 -10.94
N PRO A 25 31.07 -11.15 -12.00
CA PRO A 25 31.04 -10.27 -13.16
C PRO A 25 29.99 -10.66 -14.23
N ALA A 26 29.65 -9.68 -15.06
CA ALA A 26 28.66 -9.75 -16.11
C ALA A 26 29.10 -10.56 -17.34
N SER A 27 28.19 -11.34 -17.98
CA SER A 27 28.22 -11.58 -19.44
C SER A 27 26.91 -12.12 -20.03
N ALA A 28 26.54 -11.53 -21.17
CA ALA A 28 25.80 -12.05 -22.35
C ALA A 28 24.33 -12.45 -22.30
N ARG A 29 23.54 -11.78 -23.17
CA ARG A 29 22.16 -12.11 -23.60
C ARG A 29 22.11 -13.21 -24.64
N PRO A 30 20.98 -13.92 -24.76
CA PRO A 30 20.34 -14.05 -26.06
C PRO A 30 18.79 -13.86 -26.08
N ALA A 31 18.25 -13.86 -27.33
CA ALA A 31 16.98 -13.32 -27.77
C ALA A 31 15.75 -14.26 -27.67
N HIS A 32 14.59 -13.67 -27.88
CA HIS A 32 13.20 -14.05 -27.69
C HIS A 32 12.61 -15.20 -28.52
N THR A 33 11.54 -15.80 -27.96
CA THR A 33 10.21 -15.98 -28.61
C THR A 33 9.13 -16.30 -27.56
N PRO A 34 7.83 -16.01 -27.79
CA PRO A 34 6.80 -16.01 -26.77
C PRO A 34 5.94 -17.28 -26.74
N ALA A 35 5.46 -17.68 -25.55
CA ALA A 35 4.43 -18.68 -25.38
C ALA A 35 3.44 -18.36 -24.25
N SER A 36 2.21 -18.74 -24.50
CA SER A 36 0.91 -18.52 -23.93
C SER A 36 0.66 -18.93 -22.47
N GLY A 37 -0.09 -18.07 -21.75
CA GLY A 37 -1.25 -18.45 -20.95
C GLY A 37 -1.09 -19.24 -19.65
N SER A 38 -1.23 -18.56 -18.50
CA SER A 38 -1.66 -19.22 -17.27
C SER A 38 -2.72 -18.36 -16.56
N ARG A 39 -3.80 -19.05 -16.12
CA ARG A 39 -4.96 -18.47 -15.45
C ARG A 39 -4.65 -18.33 -13.98
N TYR A 40 -4.90 -17.15 -13.41
CA TYR A 40 -4.92 -16.93 -11.97
C TYR A 40 -6.19 -17.52 -11.34
N PRO A 41 -6.13 -18.09 -10.11
CA PRO A 41 -7.34 -18.41 -9.36
C PRO A 41 -8.03 -17.11 -8.92
N ALA A 42 -9.34 -17.09 -9.02
CA ALA A 42 -10.21 -15.97 -8.69
C ALA A 42 -10.16 -15.66 -7.18
N GLY A 43 -9.64 -14.49 -6.84
CA GLY A 43 -9.56 -13.99 -5.47
C GLY A 43 -9.10 -12.54 -5.36
N GLY A 44 -8.69 -11.93 -6.44
CA GLY A 44 -8.41 -10.51 -6.54
C GLY A 44 -8.73 -10.05 -7.95
N GLU A 45 -9.57 -9.05 -8.11
CA GLU A 45 -9.88 -8.48 -9.41
C GLU A 45 -8.64 -7.82 -10.02
N GLY A 46 -7.86 -8.59 -10.78
CA GLY A 46 -6.88 -8.06 -11.71
C GLY A 46 -7.59 -7.59 -12.99
N PRO A 47 -7.14 -6.51 -13.63
CA PRO A 47 -7.81 -5.97 -14.81
C PRO A 47 -7.77 -6.97 -15.98
N ARG A 48 -8.95 -7.26 -16.54
CA ARG A 48 -9.10 -7.98 -17.80
C ARG A 48 -8.47 -7.15 -18.93
N ARG A 49 -7.78 -7.82 -19.84
CA ARG A 49 -7.20 -7.25 -21.07
C ARG A 49 -8.19 -6.30 -21.75
N ILE A 50 -7.76 -5.07 -22.00
CA ILE A 50 -8.47 -4.12 -22.86
C ILE A 50 -8.34 -4.61 -24.29
N ALA A 51 -9.48 -4.98 -24.91
CA ALA A 51 -9.58 -5.19 -26.33
C ALA A 51 -9.42 -3.84 -27.06
N ARG A 52 -8.80 -3.87 -28.24
CA ARG A 52 -8.55 -2.73 -29.12
C ARG A 52 -9.81 -1.89 -29.34
N ALA A 53 -9.63 -0.58 -29.28
CA ALA A 53 -10.61 0.42 -29.64
C ALA A 53 -11.13 0.21 -31.07
N GLY A 54 -12.40 -0.04 -31.20
CA GLY A 54 -13.17 0.10 -32.43
C GLY A 54 -13.95 1.40 -32.38
N GLU A 55 -14.05 2.06 -33.50
CA GLU A 55 -14.64 3.31 -33.86
C GLU A 55 -15.84 3.77 -33.02
N PHE A 56 -15.78 5.00 -32.50
CA PHE A 56 -16.95 5.71 -31.96
C PHE A 56 -17.71 6.38 -33.07
N ALA A 57 -18.89 5.83 -33.38
CA ALA A 57 -19.92 6.51 -34.14
C ALA A 57 -20.68 7.52 -33.26
N HIS A 58 -20.86 8.73 -33.76
CA HIS A 58 -21.69 9.76 -33.14
C HIS A 58 -23.16 9.31 -33.04
N GLY A 59 -23.77 9.46 -31.86
CA GLY A 59 -25.19 9.21 -31.69
C GLY A 59 -25.76 9.72 -30.38
N ALA A 60 -26.47 10.84 -30.49
CA ALA A 60 -27.63 11.30 -29.71
C ALA A 60 -27.45 11.57 -28.19
N SER A 61 -27.48 12.86 -27.88
CA SER A 61 -27.84 13.54 -26.64
C SER A 61 -29.05 12.90 -25.92
N ALA A 62 -28.76 12.40 -24.68
CA ALA A 62 -29.82 12.23 -23.67
C ALA A 62 -29.51 13.17 -22.49
N HIS A 63 -30.14 14.34 -22.52
CA HIS A 63 -30.20 15.22 -21.37
C HIS A 63 -31.08 14.58 -20.29
N THR A 64 -30.46 13.86 -19.36
CA THR A 64 -31.14 13.47 -18.12
C THR A 64 -30.94 14.60 -17.12
N ALA A 65 -32.05 15.16 -16.65
CA ALA A 65 -32.11 16.27 -15.71
C ALA A 65 -31.34 15.90 -14.41
N VAL A 66 -30.21 16.55 -14.19
CA VAL A 66 -29.51 16.52 -12.91
C VAL A 66 -30.34 17.32 -11.91
N SER A 67 -31.09 16.61 -11.07
CA SER A 67 -31.74 17.19 -9.90
C SER A 67 -30.66 17.89 -9.03
N LYS A 68 -30.83 19.21 -8.83
CA LYS A 68 -29.96 20.00 -7.94
C LYS A 68 -30.15 19.54 -6.50
N ALA A 69 -29.37 18.54 -6.07
CA ALA A 69 -29.30 18.17 -4.67
C ALA A 69 -28.86 19.40 -3.86
N LYS A 70 -29.64 19.78 -2.86
CA LYS A 70 -29.29 20.84 -1.90
C LYS A 70 -27.94 20.50 -1.27
N LYS A 71 -26.91 21.33 -1.54
CA LYS A 71 -25.57 21.20 -0.95
C LYS A 71 -25.72 21.29 0.58
N ALA A 72 -25.57 20.16 1.27
CA ALA A 72 -25.42 20.15 2.73
C ALA A 72 -24.15 20.97 3.04
N LYS A 73 -24.29 22.03 3.84
CA LYS A 73 -23.15 22.82 4.30
C LYS A 73 -22.29 21.92 5.19
N PRO A 74 -20.97 21.80 4.95
CA PRO A 74 -20.09 21.06 5.84
C PRO A 74 -20.14 21.69 7.22
N LYS A 75 -20.36 20.87 8.25
CA LYS A 75 -20.39 21.28 9.66
C LYS A 75 -19.01 21.66 10.23
N SER A 76 -17.92 21.40 9.50
CA SER A 76 -16.58 21.91 9.80
C SER A 76 -16.41 23.28 9.14
N GLY A 77 -15.74 24.22 9.77
CA GLY A 77 -15.37 25.51 9.13
C GLY A 77 -14.39 25.37 7.97
N LEU A 78 -13.96 24.15 7.65
CA LEU A 78 -13.05 23.79 6.55
C LEU A 78 -13.79 23.84 5.18
N ARG A 79 -13.05 24.22 4.15
CA ARG A 79 -13.52 24.29 2.76
C ARG A 79 -12.53 23.56 1.83
N GLY A 80 -12.93 23.30 0.59
CA GLY A 80 -12.06 22.67 -0.43
C GLY A 80 -11.74 21.20 -0.10
N ASN A 81 -10.50 20.79 -0.33
CA ASN A 81 -10.07 19.41 -0.17
C ASN A 81 -10.23 18.85 1.26
N PRO A 82 -9.92 19.61 2.34
CA PRO A 82 -10.17 19.11 3.70
C PRO A 82 -11.64 18.75 3.95
N ALA A 83 -12.57 19.60 3.50
CA ALA A 83 -13.99 19.34 3.65
C ALA A 83 -14.45 18.14 2.82
N ARG A 84 -13.92 17.99 1.60
CA ARG A 84 -14.19 16.85 0.72
C ARG A 84 -13.66 15.53 1.32
N ALA A 85 -12.44 15.54 1.86
CA ALA A 85 -11.85 14.39 2.55
C ALA A 85 -12.74 13.89 3.69
N LEU A 86 -13.15 14.80 4.60
CA LEU A 86 -13.98 14.45 5.74
C LEU A 86 -15.38 13.97 5.33
N ALA A 87 -16.00 14.60 4.32
CA ALA A 87 -17.30 14.18 3.82
C ALA A 87 -17.25 12.80 3.17
N SER A 88 -16.24 12.56 2.32
CA SER A 88 -16.06 11.26 1.66
C SER A 88 -15.69 10.17 2.65
N PHE A 89 -14.88 10.48 3.68
CA PHE A 89 -14.58 9.55 4.76
C PHE A 89 -15.83 9.15 5.53
N ALA A 90 -16.68 10.10 5.88
CA ALA A 90 -17.95 9.81 6.58
C ALA A 90 -18.89 8.93 5.74
N GLU A 91 -18.98 9.16 4.42
CA GLU A 91 -19.80 8.31 3.53
C GLU A 91 -19.18 6.93 3.35
N MET A 92 -17.85 6.81 3.28
CA MET A 92 -17.14 5.53 3.28
C MET A 92 -17.45 4.72 4.54
N GLN A 93 -17.33 5.33 5.73
CA GLN A 93 -17.65 4.67 6.99
C GLN A 93 -19.11 4.20 7.05
N LYS A 94 -20.04 5.06 6.65
CA LYS A 94 -21.47 4.73 6.63
C LYS A 94 -21.81 3.57 5.69
N ALA A 95 -21.13 3.47 4.55
CA ALA A 95 -21.43 2.46 3.54
C ALA A 95 -20.77 1.11 3.79
N PHE A 96 -19.57 1.09 4.37
CA PHE A 96 -18.75 -0.12 4.41
C PHE A 96 -18.37 -0.60 5.81
N TYR A 97 -18.40 0.25 6.84
CA TYR A 97 -18.07 -0.19 8.19
C TYR A 97 -19.20 -0.98 8.82
N ILE A 98 -18.87 -2.11 9.42
CA ILE A 98 -19.82 -2.98 10.14
C ILE A 98 -19.78 -2.64 11.64
N PRO A 99 -20.79 -1.96 12.20
CA PRO A 99 -20.80 -1.60 13.61
C PRO A 99 -20.63 -2.83 14.52
N GLY A 100 -19.78 -2.71 15.55
CA GLY A 100 -19.52 -3.75 16.53
C GLY A 100 -18.52 -4.84 16.07
N SER A 101 -18.22 -4.93 14.77
CA SER A 101 -17.23 -5.91 14.26
C SER A 101 -15.80 -5.38 14.22
N TRP A 102 -15.62 -4.04 14.20
CA TRP A 102 -14.38 -3.30 13.88
C TRP A 102 -13.86 -3.51 12.45
N LEU A 103 -14.62 -4.17 11.59
CA LEU A 103 -14.26 -4.58 10.23
C LEU A 103 -15.11 -3.86 9.18
N TYR A 104 -14.75 -4.05 7.93
CA TYR A 104 -15.49 -3.57 6.77
C TYR A 104 -16.15 -4.70 5.99
N LEU A 105 -17.20 -4.35 5.25
CA LEU A 105 -17.94 -5.27 4.38
C LEU A 105 -17.01 -5.89 3.33
N GLY A 106 -17.22 -7.18 3.12
CA GLY A 106 -16.60 -8.06 2.14
C GLY A 106 -17.38 -9.37 2.07
N GLU A 107 -16.73 -10.53 2.03
CA GLU A 107 -17.38 -11.85 2.00
C GLU A 107 -16.90 -12.76 3.17
N PRO A 108 -17.40 -12.59 4.41
CA PRO A 108 -18.28 -11.51 4.91
C PRO A 108 -17.52 -10.22 5.23
N TYR A 109 -16.19 -10.29 5.39
CA TYR A 109 -15.32 -9.16 5.72
C TYR A 109 -14.36 -8.84 4.58
N SER A 110 -13.91 -7.59 4.52
CA SER A 110 -12.90 -7.18 3.54
C SER A 110 -11.59 -7.95 3.74
N TYR A 111 -10.86 -8.17 2.65
CA TYR A 111 -9.47 -8.62 2.73
C TYR A 111 -8.59 -7.55 3.40
N LEU A 112 -7.37 -7.94 3.77
CA LEU A 112 -6.40 -7.05 4.41
C LEU A 112 -6.11 -5.81 3.55
N TRP A 113 -5.90 -5.98 2.24
CA TRP A 113 -5.61 -4.86 1.34
C TRP A 113 -6.67 -3.75 1.38
N PRO A 114 -7.97 -3.97 1.14
CA PRO A 114 -8.97 -2.91 1.30
C PRO A 114 -9.03 -2.36 2.72
N PHE A 115 -8.82 -3.18 3.74
CA PHE A 115 -8.79 -2.74 5.13
C PHE A 115 -7.61 -1.80 5.40
N SER A 116 -6.40 -2.14 4.95
CA SER A 116 -5.20 -1.32 5.11
C SER A 116 -5.37 0.06 4.45
N GLN A 117 -6.07 0.12 3.32
CA GLN A 117 -6.36 1.37 2.64
C GLN A 117 -7.41 2.22 3.38
N ALA A 118 -8.39 1.60 4.02
CA ALA A 118 -9.32 2.30 4.91
C ALA A 118 -8.61 2.82 6.17
N LEU A 119 -7.62 2.08 6.69
CA LEU A 119 -6.72 2.57 7.76
C LEU A 119 -5.90 3.78 7.26
N ALA A 120 -5.29 3.70 6.08
CA ALA A 120 -4.55 4.80 5.47
C ALA A 120 -5.41 6.06 5.26
N ALA A 121 -6.67 5.89 4.86
CA ALA A 121 -7.65 6.97 4.77
C ALA A 121 -7.92 7.59 6.16
N THR A 122 -8.08 6.76 7.20
CA THR A 122 -8.30 7.19 8.59
C THR A 122 -7.11 7.99 9.11
N VAL A 123 -5.89 7.50 8.91
CA VAL A 123 -4.64 8.21 9.25
C VAL A 123 -4.57 9.55 8.51
N SER A 124 -4.87 9.54 7.22
CA SER A 124 -4.78 10.74 6.38
C SER A 124 -5.77 11.84 6.81
N VAL A 125 -7.02 11.50 7.13
CA VAL A 125 -7.99 12.50 7.61
C VAL A 125 -7.67 12.98 9.02
N SER A 126 -7.01 12.16 9.85
CA SER A 126 -6.57 12.53 11.19
C SER A 126 -5.44 13.58 11.15
N ASN A 127 -4.66 13.60 10.08
CA ASN A 127 -3.56 14.54 9.84
C ASN A 127 -3.99 15.89 9.24
N ILE A 128 -5.25 16.08 8.88
CA ILE A 128 -5.72 17.34 8.31
C ILE A 128 -5.55 18.47 9.33
N PRO A 129 -4.85 19.56 9.00
CA PRO A 129 -4.64 20.67 9.93
C PRO A 129 -5.92 21.48 10.15
N GLY A 130 -6.08 22.02 11.34
CA GLY A 130 -7.20 22.91 11.67
C GLY A 130 -8.54 22.19 11.89
N LEU A 131 -8.52 20.92 12.22
CA LEU A 131 -9.72 20.18 12.64
C LEU A 131 -10.32 20.79 13.91
N ALA A 132 -11.64 20.95 13.95
CA ALA A 132 -12.34 21.26 15.19
C ALA A 132 -12.13 20.14 16.23
N ALA A 133 -12.04 20.46 17.51
CA ALA A 133 -11.75 19.51 18.58
C ALA A 133 -12.67 18.26 18.54
N LYS A 134 -13.97 18.45 18.29
CA LYS A 134 -14.92 17.34 18.13
C LYS A 134 -14.54 16.42 16.96
N GLN A 135 -14.13 16.98 15.81
CA GLN A 135 -13.73 16.18 14.64
C GLN A 135 -12.41 15.45 14.90
N ALA A 136 -11.45 16.11 15.52
CA ALA A 136 -10.19 15.48 15.92
C ALA A 136 -10.42 14.31 16.88
N ALA A 137 -11.29 14.48 17.89
CA ALA A 137 -11.66 13.39 18.80
C ALA A 137 -12.35 12.23 18.08
N THR A 138 -13.27 12.52 17.13
CA THR A 138 -13.91 11.49 16.30
C THR A 138 -12.88 10.73 15.48
N ASN A 139 -11.96 11.41 14.78
CA ASN A 139 -10.93 10.76 13.96
C ASN A 139 -9.98 9.90 14.82
N SER A 140 -9.62 10.38 16.03
CA SER A 140 -8.79 9.59 16.97
C SER A 140 -9.53 8.33 17.46
N HIS A 141 -10.82 8.41 17.69
CA HIS A 141 -11.64 7.25 18.02
C HIS A 141 -11.68 6.27 16.84
N GLU A 142 -11.96 6.74 15.62
CA GLU A 142 -11.96 5.91 14.41
C GLU A 142 -10.62 5.22 14.20
N LEU A 143 -9.51 5.91 14.47
CA LEU A 143 -8.18 5.32 14.35
C LEU A 143 -7.98 4.16 15.33
N ARG A 144 -8.34 4.33 16.60
CA ARG A 144 -8.28 3.23 17.59
C ARG A 144 -9.13 2.04 17.16
N VAL A 145 -10.35 2.29 16.72
CA VAL A 145 -11.26 1.25 16.22
C VAL A 145 -10.66 0.48 15.03
N ARG A 146 -9.95 1.17 14.11
CA ARG A 146 -9.26 0.51 12.99
C ARG A 146 -8.09 -0.34 13.47
N LEU A 147 -7.33 0.10 14.47
CA LEU A 147 -6.23 -0.70 15.02
C LEU A 147 -6.75 -1.99 15.68
N VAL A 148 -7.86 -1.94 16.42
CA VAL A 148 -8.51 -3.16 16.95
C VAL A 148 -8.93 -4.09 15.82
N GLY A 149 -9.58 -3.56 14.76
CA GLY A 149 -9.97 -4.36 13.59
C GLY A 149 -8.78 -4.97 12.86
N LEU A 150 -7.68 -4.23 12.75
CA LEU A 150 -6.43 -4.71 12.14
C LEU A 150 -5.89 -5.95 12.87
N GLY A 151 -5.97 -5.99 14.19
CA GLY A 151 -5.52 -7.14 14.99
C GLY A 151 -6.21 -8.46 14.61
N LYS A 152 -7.40 -8.42 14.01
CA LYS A 152 -8.12 -9.63 13.57
C LYS A 152 -7.50 -10.31 12.33
N TYR A 153 -6.61 -9.65 11.64
CA TYR A 153 -5.83 -10.23 10.52
C TYR A 153 -4.47 -10.77 10.98
N TRP A 154 -4.07 -10.48 12.23
CA TRP A 154 -2.75 -10.90 12.73
C TRP A 154 -2.69 -12.41 12.91
N SER A 155 -1.65 -13.01 12.36
CA SER A 155 -1.37 -14.43 12.41
C SER A 155 0.04 -14.67 12.95
N THR A 156 0.16 -15.62 13.85
CA THR A 156 1.45 -16.03 14.45
C THR A 156 1.77 -17.46 14.06
N PRO A 157 3.04 -17.90 14.21
CA PRO A 157 3.43 -19.30 13.98
C PRO A 157 2.66 -20.31 14.83
N THR A 158 2.10 -19.89 15.95
CA THR A 158 1.30 -20.73 16.87
C THR A 158 -0.20 -20.70 16.54
N GLY A 159 -0.63 -19.87 15.57
CA GLY A 159 -2.05 -19.70 15.24
C GLY A 159 -2.84 -18.84 16.21
N GLU A 160 -2.20 -18.29 17.25
CA GLU A 160 -2.83 -17.37 18.20
C GLU A 160 -2.85 -15.95 17.61
N SER A 161 -4.02 -15.31 17.60
CA SER A 161 -4.13 -13.90 17.27
C SER A 161 -3.84 -13.05 18.51
N GLU A 162 -2.72 -12.36 18.55
CA GLU A 162 -2.43 -11.38 19.59
C GLU A 162 -2.92 -10.00 19.17
N PRO A 163 -3.71 -9.31 20.03
CA PRO A 163 -4.03 -7.91 19.82
C PRO A 163 -2.75 -7.06 19.82
N LEU A 164 -2.81 -5.88 19.21
CA LEU A 164 -1.70 -4.94 19.26
C LEU A 164 -1.32 -4.66 20.72
N PRO A 165 -0.01 -4.65 21.08
CA PRO A 165 0.44 -4.31 22.43
C PRO A 165 -0.14 -2.95 22.86
N GLY A 166 -0.83 -2.92 23.99
CA GLY A 166 -1.50 -1.72 24.52
C GLY A 166 -2.99 -1.60 24.21
N GLU A 167 -3.55 -2.44 23.34
CA GLU A 167 -4.99 -2.51 23.07
C GLU A 167 -5.58 -3.79 23.71
N GLN A 168 -5.98 -3.68 24.96
CA GLN A 168 -6.90 -4.67 25.54
C GLN A 168 -8.31 -4.32 25.05
N PRO A 169 -9.03 -5.24 24.37
CA PRO A 169 -10.45 -5.04 24.17
C PRO A 169 -11.12 -4.97 25.55
N GLU A 170 -11.99 -4.00 25.78
CA GLU A 170 -12.94 -4.10 26.88
C GLU A 170 -13.70 -5.41 26.63
N VAL A 171 -13.50 -6.37 27.53
CA VAL A 171 -14.01 -7.73 27.38
C VAL A 171 -15.51 -7.66 27.62
N GLU A 172 -16.32 -7.69 26.57
CA GLU A 172 -17.65 -8.25 26.68
C GLU A 172 -17.51 -9.78 26.59
N GLU A 173 -17.53 -10.43 27.74
CA GLU A 173 -17.70 -11.87 27.83
C GLU A 173 -19.02 -12.25 27.17
N ASN A 174 -18.98 -12.82 25.98
CA ASN A 174 -19.90 -13.87 25.50
C ASN A 174 -19.71 -14.12 23.99
N SER A 175 -18.87 -15.08 23.64
CA SER A 175 -19.18 -16.01 22.53
C SER A 175 -18.23 -17.20 22.55
N SER A 176 -18.71 -18.31 23.08
CA SER A 176 -18.17 -19.63 22.81
C SER A 176 -18.51 -20.01 21.37
N GLY A 177 -17.59 -19.72 20.44
CA GLY A 177 -17.67 -20.18 19.05
C GLY A 177 -16.64 -21.28 18.84
N GLU A 178 -17.12 -22.52 18.58
CA GLU A 178 -16.27 -23.63 18.18
C GLU A 178 -15.42 -23.24 16.94
N VAL A 179 -14.11 -23.39 17.06
CA VAL A 179 -13.16 -23.17 15.98
C VAL A 179 -13.25 -24.37 15.03
N SER A 180 -13.83 -24.16 13.85
CA SER A 180 -13.79 -25.15 12.78
C SER A 180 -12.39 -25.10 12.14
N GLU A 181 -11.59 -26.12 12.36
CA GLU A 181 -10.32 -26.32 11.65
C GLU A 181 -10.58 -26.58 10.17
N SER A 182 -10.25 -25.62 9.32
CA SER A 182 -10.17 -25.84 7.88
C SER A 182 -8.78 -26.36 7.52
N PRO A 183 -8.66 -27.51 6.84
CA PRO A 183 -7.35 -28.07 6.49
C PRO A 183 -6.71 -27.28 5.36
N GLY A 184 -5.48 -26.79 5.54
CA GLY A 184 -4.62 -26.60 4.42
C GLY A 184 -3.69 -25.41 4.28
N VAL A 185 -3.66 -24.40 5.15
CA VAL A 185 -2.61 -23.37 5.08
C VAL A 185 -1.75 -23.49 6.33
N PRO A 186 -0.45 -23.83 6.21
CA PRO A 186 0.44 -23.84 7.38
C PRO A 186 0.54 -22.43 7.96
N PRO A 187 0.70 -22.29 9.29
CA PRO A 187 0.91 -20.99 9.91
C PRO A 187 2.18 -20.34 9.33
N PRO A 188 2.24 -18.99 9.25
CA PRO A 188 3.40 -18.28 8.71
C PRO A 188 4.64 -18.58 9.53
N ALA A 189 5.81 -18.65 8.89
CA ALA A 189 7.09 -18.86 9.58
C ALA A 189 7.46 -17.68 10.49
N PHE A 190 6.93 -16.50 10.20
CA PHE A 190 7.08 -15.26 10.99
C PHE A 190 5.70 -14.64 11.23
N PRO A 191 5.50 -13.95 12.39
CA PRO A 191 4.26 -13.23 12.62
C PRO A 191 4.00 -12.20 11.50
N SER A 192 2.79 -12.19 10.95
CA SER A 192 2.38 -11.32 9.84
C SER A 192 0.87 -11.13 9.82
N TYR A 193 0.39 -10.18 9.04
CA TYR A 193 -1.03 -10.07 8.73
C TYR A 193 -1.39 -10.99 7.57
N SER A 194 -2.38 -11.87 7.78
CA SER A 194 -2.92 -12.70 6.71
C SER A 194 -3.86 -11.90 5.80
N GLY A 195 -4.02 -12.35 4.56
CA GLY A 195 -4.92 -11.69 3.60
C GLY A 195 -6.40 -11.68 4.03
N ASN A 196 -6.79 -12.58 4.92
CA ASN A 196 -8.17 -12.73 5.42
C ASN A 196 -8.20 -12.58 6.94
N VAL A 197 -9.38 -12.22 7.47
CA VAL A 197 -9.67 -12.33 8.91
C VAL A 197 -9.54 -13.78 9.33
N ALA A 198 -8.73 -14.04 10.36
CA ALA A 198 -8.52 -15.39 10.90
C ALA A 198 -9.75 -15.91 11.65
N PRO A 199 -9.88 -17.24 11.83
CA PRO A 199 -9.54 -18.36 10.95
C PRO A 199 -10.60 -18.63 9.87
N PRO A 200 -10.26 -19.27 8.73
CA PRO A 200 -8.93 -19.70 8.37
C PRO A 200 -8.09 -18.54 7.83
N ALA A 201 -6.88 -18.39 8.36
CA ALA A 201 -5.92 -17.45 7.81
C ALA A 201 -5.56 -17.86 6.38
N GLY A 202 -5.58 -16.89 5.45
CA GLY A 202 -5.06 -17.06 4.10
C GLY A 202 -3.54 -16.91 4.07
N ALA A 203 -2.95 -16.94 2.88
CA ALA A 203 -1.56 -16.55 2.69
C ALA A 203 -1.34 -15.10 3.17
N SER A 204 -0.13 -14.82 3.67
CA SER A 204 0.31 -13.47 3.94
C SER A 204 0.94 -12.88 2.69
N TYR A 205 0.43 -11.72 2.27
CA TYR A 205 0.98 -10.97 1.15
C TYR A 205 1.98 -9.94 1.68
N TYR A 206 3.16 -9.89 1.06
CA TYR A 206 4.24 -9.03 1.55
C TYR A 206 3.89 -7.56 1.41
N ASP A 207 3.38 -7.15 0.25
CA ASP A 207 2.94 -5.77 -0.01
C ASP A 207 1.78 -5.34 0.89
N ASP A 208 0.79 -6.20 1.16
CA ASP A 208 -0.30 -5.91 2.09
C ASP A 208 0.23 -5.59 3.49
N ASN A 209 1.22 -6.34 3.97
CA ASN A 209 1.89 -6.13 5.25
C ASN A 209 2.71 -4.83 5.24
N GLU A 210 3.39 -4.53 4.15
CA GLU A 210 4.18 -3.31 3.98
C GLU A 210 3.29 -2.06 4.01
N TRP A 211 2.13 -2.09 3.34
CA TRP A 211 1.15 -0.99 3.42
C TRP A 211 0.67 -0.76 4.85
N VAL A 212 0.39 -1.83 5.60
CA VAL A 212 0.07 -1.73 7.03
C VAL A 212 1.25 -1.14 7.81
N GLY A 213 2.46 -1.64 7.61
CA GLY A 213 3.66 -1.17 8.30
C GLY A 213 3.92 0.33 8.08
N ILE A 214 3.76 0.80 6.84
CA ILE A 214 3.88 2.22 6.48
C ILE A 214 2.87 3.07 7.27
N GLU A 215 1.62 2.63 7.38
CA GLU A 215 0.61 3.37 8.13
C GLU A 215 0.84 3.32 9.64
N LEU A 216 1.32 2.20 10.19
CA LEU A 216 1.74 2.10 11.60
C LEU A 216 2.89 3.07 11.91
N MET A 217 3.86 3.22 11.02
CA MET A 217 4.93 4.21 11.17
C MET A 217 4.41 5.65 11.10
N ARG A 218 3.42 5.94 10.26
CA ARG A 218 2.75 7.25 10.25
C ARG A 218 2.02 7.53 11.56
N ILE A 219 1.33 6.53 12.13
CA ILE A 219 0.66 6.62 13.43
C ILE A 219 1.70 6.83 14.54
N TYR A 220 2.79 6.05 14.53
CA TYR A 220 3.88 6.22 15.50
C TYR A 220 4.46 7.64 15.49
N LYS A 221 4.67 8.23 14.33
CA LYS A 221 5.14 9.62 14.22
C LYS A 221 4.18 10.64 14.85
N LEU A 222 2.88 10.37 14.86
CA LEU A 222 1.86 11.24 15.40
C LEU A 222 1.71 11.13 16.92
N HIS A 223 1.78 9.91 17.43
CA HIS A 223 1.38 9.58 18.80
C HIS A 223 2.53 9.09 19.65
N HIS A 224 3.65 8.66 19.05
CA HIS A 224 4.82 8.08 19.72
C HIS A 224 4.52 6.86 20.61
N GLU A 225 3.49 6.10 20.27
CA GLU A 225 3.11 4.87 20.97
C GLU A 225 4.00 3.70 20.49
N ALA A 226 4.73 3.08 21.41
CA ALA A 226 5.71 2.03 21.07
C ALA A 226 5.11 0.82 20.34
N ALA A 227 3.84 0.51 20.61
CA ALA A 227 3.16 -0.62 20.01
C ALA A 227 3.15 -0.61 18.47
N GLN A 228 2.97 0.57 17.86
CA GLN A 228 2.97 0.70 16.40
C GLN A 228 4.37 0.51 15.83
N LEU A 229 5.40 1.00 16.50
CA LEU A 229 6.79 0.79 16.11
C LEU A 229 7.15 -0.70 16.19
N GLU A 230 6.87 -1.35 17.33
CA GLU A 230 7.14 -2.78 17.55
C GLU A 230 6.43 -3.65 16.49
N ARG A 231 5.18 -3.35 16.16
CA ARG A 231 4.44 -4.08 15.13
C ARG A 231 5.01 -3.84 13.73
N ALA A 232 5.43 -2.63 13.40
CA ALA A 232 6.09 -2.33 12.13
C ALA A 232 7.45 -3.05 12.01
N GLU A 233 8.21 -3.20 13.11
CA GLU A 233 9.44 -3.99 13.16
C GLU A 233 9.18 -5.50 12.97
N GLN A 234 8.09 -6.03 13.52
CA GLN A 234 7.67 -7.42 13.29
C GLN A 234 7.31 -7.66 11.82
N ILE A 235 6.53 -6.76 11.22
CA ILE A 235 6.24 -6.79 9.77
C ILE A 235 7.54 -6.76 8.96
N MET A 236 8.46 -5.85 9.29
CA MET A 236 9.72 -5.76 8.55
C MET A 236 10.57 -7.02 8.68
N THR A 237 10.52 -7.68 9.82
CA THR A 237 11.17 -8.99 10.02
C THR A 237 10.59 -10.04 9.06
N PHE A 238 9.27 -10.11 8.92
CA PHE A 238 8.61 -10.97 7.93
C PHE A 238 9.04 -10.64 6.50
N VAL A 239 9.03 -9.36 6.12
CA VAL A 239 9.42 -8.91 4.78
C VAL A 239 10.88 -9.26 4.47
N MET A 240 11.81 -8.96 5.38
CA MET A 240 13.24 -9.27 5.22
C MET A 240 13.50 -10.78 5.10
N ALA A 241 12.74 -11.60 5.82
CA ALA A 241 12.83 -13.06 5.74
C ALA A 241 12.37 -13.61 4.38
N GLY A 242 11.51 -12.88 3.66
CA GLY A 242 11.07 -13.22 2.30
C GLY A 242 12.15 -13.07 1.22
N TRP A 243 13.26 -12.39 1.51
CA TRP A 243 14.31 -12.12 0.52
C TRP A 243 14.88 -13.39 -0.10
N GLN A 244 14.86 -13.48 -1.44
CA GLN A 244 15.24 -14.68 -2.16
C GLN A 244 16.76 -14.76 -2.42
N THR A 245 17.40 -15.81 -1.86
CA THR A 245 18.85 -16.03 -2.00
C THR A 245 19.20 -17.22 -2.90
N ASN A 246 18.21 -17.93 -3.46
CA ASN A 246 18.44 -19.10 -4.29
C ASN A 246 19.20 -18.72 -5.58
N PRO A 247 20.44 -19.23 -5.80
CA PRO A 247 21.26 -18.86 -6.96
C PRO A 247 20.73 -19.36 -8.29
N LYS A 248 19.74 -20.26 -8.28
CA LYS A 248 19.07 -20.77 -9.50
C LYS A 248 18.00 -19.81 -10.04
N LEU A 249 17.63 -18.79 -9.27
CA LEU A 249 16.66 -17.80 -9.73
C LEU A 249 17.30 -16.89 -10.78
N ALA A 250 16.56 -16.60 -11.82
CA ALA A 250 16.91 -15.49 -12.69
C ALA A 250 16.83 -14.20 -11.88
N CYS A 251 17.89 -13.39 -11.91
CA CYS A 251 18.02 -12.17 -11.11
C CYS A 251 17.80 -12.42 -9.61
N VAL A 252 18.76 -13.10 -8.98
CA VAL A 252 18.73 -13.43 -7.54
C VAL A 252 18.45 -12.21 -6.68
N GLY A 253 17.61 -12.38 -5.68
CA GLY A 253 17.07 -11.32 -4.82
C GLY A 253 15.58 -11.08 -5.06
N GLY A 254 15.07 -10.04 -4.39
CA GLY A 254 13.67 -9.66 -4.42
C GLY A 254 12.80 -10.46 -3.45
N VAL A 255 11.71 -9.84 -3.02
CA VAL A 255 10.70 -10.43 -2.14
C VAL A 255 9.56 -11.00 -2.99
N PRO A 256 9.04 -12.22 -2.71
CA PRO A 256 7.88 -12.77 -3.42
C PRO A 256 6.62 -11.93 -3.18
N PHE A 257 5.56 -12.16 -3.97
CA PHE A 257 4.28 -11.51 -3.76
C PHE A 257 3.57 -12.00 -2.48
N SER A 258 3.72 -13.29 -2.16
CA SER A 258 3.16 -13.88 -0.94
C SER A 258 4.06 -14.98 -0.40
N ASP A 259 3.84 -15.40 0.85
CA ASP A 259 4.53 -16.50 1.52
C ASP A 259 4.04 -17.88 1.06
N ALA A 260 3.02 -17.96 0.21
CA ALA A 260 2.52 -19.20 -0.34
C ALA A 260 3.63 -19.94 -1.12
N PRO A 261 3.91 -21.24 -0.83
CA PRO A 261 5.00 -21.97 -1.51
C PRO A 261 4.86 -22.07 -3.03
N SER A 262 3.66 -21.91 -3.57
CA SER A 262 3.39 -21.86 -5.01
C SER A 262 3.72 -20.53 -5.65
N ASN A 263 3.90 -19.45 -4.87
CA ASN A 263 4.24 -18.14 -5.38
C ASN A 263 5.73 -18.05 -5.66
N THR A 264 6.10 -17.69 -6.89
CA THR A 264 7.49 -17.56 -7.34
C THR A 264 7.78 -16.19 -7.95
N ASP A 265 6.78 -15.35 -8.02
CA ASP A 265 6.88 -14.03 -8.62
C ASP A 265 7.50 -13.05 -7.60
N ARG A 266 8.45 -12.24 -8.03
CA ARG A 266 9.08 -11.18 -7.22
C ARG A 266 8.77 -9.86 -7.88
N ASN A 267 8.18 -8.96 -7.11
CA ASN A 267 7.39 -7.87 -7.64
C ASN A 267 8.00 -6.51 -7.29
N THR A 268 7.83 -5.53 -8.17
CA THR A 268 8.15 -4.14 -7.83
C THR A 268 7.33 -3.66 -6.62
N VAL A 269 6.07 -4.14 -6.49
CA VAL A 269 5.17 -3.74 -5.39
C VAL A 269 5.56 -4.32 -4.03
N THR A 270 6.40 -5.34 -3.96
CA THR A 270 6.91 -5.89 -2.70
C THR A 270 8.25 -5.26 -2.29
N ASP A 271 9.10 -4.95 -3.25
CA ASP A 271 10.43 -4.41 -2.95
C ASP A 271 10.40 -2.88 -2.79
N GLY A 272 9.55 -2.17 -3.53
CA GLY A 272 9.41 -0.71 -3.43
C GLY A 272 8.85 -0.24 -2.08
N PRO A 273 7.63 -0.65 -1.70
CA PRO A 273 7.07 -0.32 -0.38
C PRO A 273 7.85 -0.92 0.78
N GLY A 274 8.45 -2.12 0.61
CA GLY A 274 9.37 -2.70 1.59
C GLY A 274 10.56 -1.79 1.87
N ALA A 275 11.13 -1.17 0.83
CA ALA A 275 12.18 -0.17 0.99
C ALA A 275 11.65 1.12 1.68
N GLU A 276 10.43 1.59 1.35
CA GLU A 276 9.80 2.74 2.02
C GLU A 276 9.60 2.48 3.53
N LEU A 277 9.10 1.30 3.90
CA LEU A 277 8.92 0.90 5.30
C LEU A 277 10.25 0.81 6.04
N ALA A 278 11.24 0.13 5.44
CA ALA A 278 12.57 -0.02 6.02
C ALA A 278 13.23 1.34 6.30
N LEU A 279 13.09 2.32 5.40
CA LEU A 279 13.63 3.66 5.58
C LEU A 279 12.93 4.46 6.68
N GLN A 280 11.63 4.26 6.87
CA GLN A 280 10.91 4.86 8.00
C GLN A 280 11.37 4.27 9.34
N LEU A 281 11.58 2.95 9.39
CA LEU A 281 12.13 2.26 10.56
C LEU A 281 13.57 2.72 10.84
N TYR A 282 14.43 2.79 9.82
CA TYR A 282 15.78 3.32 9.97
C TYR A 282 15.81 4.72 10.58
N ARG A 283 14.96 5.62 10.08
CA ARG A 283 14.86 7.00 10.60
C ARG A 283 14.41 7.06 12.06
N SER A 284 13.59 6.10 12.48
CA SER A 284 13.03 6.07 13.85
C SER A 284 13.92 5.34 14.86
N THR A 285 14.66 4.32 14.40
CA THR A 285 15.44 3.42 15.29
C THR A 285 16.95 3.58 15.17
N GLY A 286 17.44 4.10 14.05
CA GLY A 286 18.89 4.13 13.72
C GLY A 286 19.46 2.76 13.34
N ASN A 287 18.64 1.70 13.24
CA ASN A 287 19.13 0.36 12.93
C ASN A 287 19.54 0.26 11.44
N SER A 288 20.85 0.15 11.21
CA SER A 288 21.44 0.11 9.86
C SER A 288 21.01 -1.09 9.00
N ALA A 289 20.49 -2.17 9.59
CA ALA A 289 19.97 -3.30 8.83
C ALA A 289 18.78 -2.90 7.94
N TYR A 290 17.94 -1.96 8.40
CA TYR A 290 16.83 -1.45 7.62
C TYR A 290 17.33 -0.61 6.42
N LEU A 291 18.34 0.23 6.61
CA LEU A 291 18.93 0.99 5.51
C LEU A 291 19.54 0.05 4.45
N GLN A 292 20.31 -0.96 4.90
CA GLN A 292 20.93 -1.95 4.01
C GLN A 292 19.87 -2.71 3.20
N PHE A 293 18.77 -3.13 3.84
CA PHE A 293 17.68 -3.79 3.14
C PHE A 293 17.04 -2.85 2.11
N ALA A 294 16.78 -1.60 2.46
CA ALA A 294 16.18 -0.64 1.54
C ALA A 294 17.04 -0.38 0.31
N GLU A 295 18.36 -0.22 0.49
CA GLU A 295 19.31 -0.07 -0.63
C GLU A 295 19.30 -1.34 -1.50
N MET A 296 19.34 -2.51 -0.90
CA MET A 296 19.35 -3.80 -1.57
C MET A 296 18.07 -4.03 -2.39
N ALA A 297 16.89 -3.78 -1.82
CA ALA A 297 15.60 -3.93 -2.47
C ALA A 297 15.44 -2.93 -3.63
N TYR A 298 15.74 -1.65 -3.39
CA TYR A 298 15.66 -0.61 -4.39
C TYR A 298 16.58 -0.89 -5.60
N GLU A 299 17.83 -1.26 -5.37
CA GLU A 299 18.78 -1.56 -6.44
C GLU A 299 18.44 -2.88 -7.16
N TRP A 300 17.83 -3.86 -6.45
CA TRP A 300 17.36 -5.07 -7.09
C TRP A 300 16.24 -4.77 -8.10
N VAL A 301 15.23 -3.99 -7.73
CA VAL A 301 14.16 -3.57 -8.66
C VAL A 301 14.75 -2.83 -9.86
N ARG A 302 15.66 -1.90 -9.63
CA ARG A 302 16.33 -1.17 -10.70
C ARG A 302 17.08 -2.08 -11.68
N ARG A 303 17.80 -3.05 -11.15
CA ARG A 303 18.61 -3.98 -11.96
C ARG A 303 17.75 -4.96 -12.74
N CYS A 304 16.67 -5.47 -12.13
CA CYS A 304 15.91 -6.62 -12.63
C CYS A 304 14.63 -6.24 -13.37
N LEU A 305 13.99 -5.14 -12.98
CA LEU A 305 12.65 -4.77 -13.44
C LEU A 305 12.57 -3.41 -14.15
N MET A 306 13.64 -2.59 -14.13
CA MET A 306 13.63 -1.32 -14.85
C MET A 306 13.67 -1.54 -16.36
N LEU A 307 12.74 -0.93 -17.07
CA LEU A 307 12.64 -0.94 -18.53
C LEU A 307 13.43 0.22 -19.18
N PRO A 308 13.70 0.16 -20.47
CA PRO A 308 14.46 1.21 -21.18
C PRO A 308 13.84 2.61 -21.08
N ASN A 309 12.51 2.70 -20.84
CA ASN A 309 11.78 3.95 -20.68
C ASN A 309 11.87 4.55 -19.27
N GLN A 310 12.74 4.03 -18.39
CA GLN A 310 12.92 4.44 -16.98
C GLN A 310 11.71 4.12 -16.07
N LEU A 311 10.80 3.25 -16.51
CA LEU A 311 9.68 2.74 -15.72
C LEU A 311 9.95 1.30 -15.30
N TYR A 312 9.26 0.85 -14.26
CA TYR A 312 9.44 -0.48 -13.68
C TYR A 312 8.31 -1.41 -14.11
N ALA A 313 8.70 -2.59 -14.60
CA ALA A 313 7.83 -3.72 -14.87
C ALA A 313 7.15 -4.22 -13.60
N ASP A 314 6.10 -5.00 -13.75
CA ASP A 314 5.34 -5.51 -12.62
C ASP A 314 6.15 -6.52 -11.79
N HIS A 315 6.55 -7.64 -12.40
CA HIS A 315 7.27 -8.70 -11.70
C HIS A 315 8.18 -9.52 -12.63
N ILE A 316 9.06 -10.31 -11.99
CA ILE A 316 9.85 -11.35 -12.62
C ILE A 316 9.52 -12.72 -12.03
N ARG A 317 9.25 -13.70 -12.89
CA ARG A 317 9.02 -15.09 -12.52
C ARG A 317 10.32 -15.85 -12.30
N GLN A 318 10.24 -16.99 -11.64
CA GLN A 318 11.41 -17.84 -11.31
C GLN A 318 12.36 -18.06 -12.50
N LYS A 319 11.83 -18.30 -13.71
CA LYS A 319 12.59 -18.57 -14.94
C LYS A 319 13.05 -17.30 -15.68
N GLY A 320 12.88 -16.13 -15.10
CA GLY A 320 13.31 -14.86 -15.71
C GLY A 320 12.32 -14.23 -16.69
N VAL A 321 11.11 -14.74 -16.78
CA VAL A 321 10.05 -14.09 -17.57
C VAL A 321 9.57 -12.86 -16.82
N ILE A 322 9.73 -11.68 -17.42
CA ILE A 322 9.28 -10.41 -16.89
C ILE A 322 7.87 -10.13 -17.41
N ASP A 323 6.94 -9.78 -16.54
CA ASP A 323 5.68 -9.15 -16.91
C ASP A 323 5.91 -7.63 -17.04
N PRO A 324 5.85 -7.07 -18.25
CA PRO A 324 6.19 -5.68 -18.51
C PRO A 324 5.03 -4.72 -18.21
N THR A 325 3.97 -5.18 -17.59
CA THR A 325 2.82 -4.33 -17.23
C THR A 325 3.29 -3.17 -16.38
N LEU A 326 2.83 -1.98 -16.73
CA LEU A 326 3.18 -0.76 -16.00
C LEU A 326 1.99 -0.34 -15.14
N TRP A 327 2.19 -0.38 -13.83
CA TRP A 327 1.25 0.14 -12.85
C TRP A 327 1.78 1.43 -12.23
N SER A 328 0.90 2.39 -11.97
CA SER A 328 1.32 3.68 -11.42
C SER A 328 1.91 3.55 -10.01
N TYR A 329 1.37 2.67 -9.17
CA TYR A 329 1.86 2.47 -7.79
C TYR A 329 3.29 1.91 -7.74
N ASN A 330 3.69 1.06 -8.70
CA ASN A 330 5.06 0.57 -8.83
C ASN A 330 6.05 1.73 -9.08
N GLN A 331 5.65 2.66 -9.94
CA GLN A 331 6.46 3.85 -10.18
C GLN A 331 6.49 4.76 -8.96
N GLY A 332 5.32 4.93 -8.31
CA GLY A 332 5.17 5.72 -7.10
C GLY A 332 6.10 5.24 -5.99
N SER A 333 6.04 3.97 -5.60
CA SER A 333 6.87 3.42 -4.52
C SER A 333 8.36 3.51 -4.81
N MET A 334 8.79 3.33 -6.07
CA MET A 334 10.18 3.50 -6.45
C MET A 334 10.63 4.98 -6.42
N ILE A 335 9.74 5.92 -6.73
CA ILE A 335 10.02 7.36 -6.56
C ILE A 335 10.17 7.68 -5.07
N GLY A 336 9.23 7.24 -4.22
CA GLY A 336 9.25 7.47 -2.79
C GLY A 336 10.46 6.86 -2.09
N ALA A 337 10.77 5.60 -2.38
CA ALA A 337 11.96 4.93 -1.86
C ALA A 337 13.26 5.67 -2.27
N GLY A 338 13.36 6.13 -3.51
CA GLY A 338 14.51 6.91 -3.97
C GLY A 338 14.66 8.26 -3.24
N VAL A 339 13.55 8.94 -2.95
CA VAL A 339 13.57 10.20 -2.15
C VAL A 339 13.98 9.92 -0.71
N LEU A 340 13.43 8.86 -0.09
CA LEU A 340 13.75 8.48 1.28
C LEU A 340 15.21 8.03 1.42
N LEU A 341 15.75 7.27 0.43
CA LEU A 341 17.16 6.90 0.37
C LEU A 341 18.07 8.13 0.27
N TYR A 342 17.72 9.09 -0.59
CA TYR A 342 18.46 10.37 -0.65
C TYR A 342 18.48 11.07 0.71
N GLN A 343 17.35 11.13 1.40
CA GLN A 343 17.28 11.77 2.72
C GLN A 343 18.06 11.02 3.81
N ALA A 344 18.12 9.69 3.72
CA ALA A 344 18.85 8.85 4.68
C ALA A 344 20.37 8.86 4.45
N THR A 345 20.81 8.89 3.20
CA THR A 345 22.23 8.71 2.83
C THR A 345 22.91 9.98 2.36
N HIS A 346 22.15 11.03 2.02
CA HIS A 346 22.62 12.24 1.31
C HIS A 346 23.29 11.96 -0.06
N ASN A 347 23.10 10.75 -0.62
CA ASN A 347 23.60 10.40 -1.93
C ASN A 347 22.66 10.93 -3.03
N GLY A 348 23.11 11.96 -3.75
CA GLY A 348 22.34 12.61 -4.82
C GLY A 348 21.96 11.70 -5.99
N ALA A 349 22.59 10.54 -6.14
CA ALA A 349 22.23 9.56 -7.18
C ALA A 349 20.80 9.03 -7.00
N PHE A 350 20.35 8.78 -5.78
CA PHE A 350 18.99 8.32 -5.50
C PHE A 350 17.94 9.37 -5.88
N LEU A 351 18.16 10.63 -5.55
CA LEU A 351 17.27 11.72 -5.95
C LEU A 351 17.24 11.89 -7.48
N TYR A 352 18.38 11.79 -8.14
CA TYR A 352 18.45 11.83 -9.60
C TYR A 352 17.61 10.71 -10.22
N GLN A 353 17.77 9.47 -9.74
CA GLN A 353 17.02 8.31 -10.21
C GLN A 353 15.52 8.48 -10.00
N ALA A 354 15.08 8.91 -8.79
CA ALA A 354 13.69 9.22 -8.51
C ALA A 354 13.11 10.25 -9.48
N ARG A 355 13.84 11.31 -9.78
CA ARG A 355 13.44 12.34 -10.77
C ARG A 355 13.32 11.79 -12.20
N GLN A 356 14.21 10.89 -12.63
CA GLN A 356 14.11 10.25 -13.95
C GLN A 356 12.85 9.40 -14.06
N THR A 357 12.58 8.56 -13.05
CA THR A 357 11.35 7.76 -12.98
C THR A 357 10.11 8.65 -12.93
N ALA A 358 10.10 9.69 -12.10
CA ALA A 358 8.98 10.62 -11.98
C ALA A 358 8.68 11.33 -13.33
N LYS A 359 9.70 11.80 -14.03
CA LYS A 359 9.56 12.41 -15.36
C LYS A 359 8.97 11.43 -16.38
N ALA A 360 9.47 10.19 -16.41
CA ALA A 360 8.96 9.15 -17.30
C ALA A 360 7.51 8.77 -16.94
N ALA A 361 7.19 8.66 -15.65
CA ALA A 361 5.86 8.33 -15.16
C ALA A 361 4.85 9.45 -15.48
N LEU A 362 5.18 10.71 -15.28
CA LEU A 362 4.33 11.85 -15.67
C LEU A 362 4.02 11.87 -17.17
N ALA A 363 4.98 11.47 -18.01
CA ALA A 363 4.77 11.39 -19.46
C ALA A 363 3.90 10.18 -19.85
N TYR A 364 4.02 9.05 -19.15
CA TYR A 364 3.28 7.82 -19.45
C TYR A 364 1.89 7.80 -18.85
N PHE A 365 1.73 8.12 -17.57
CA PHE A 365 0.45 8.08 -16.85
C PHE A 365 -0.32 9.39 -17.08
N THR A 366 -0.85 9.55 -18.29
CA THR A 366 -1.77 10.64 -18.63
C THR A 366 -3.03 10.56 -17.76
N MET A 367 -3.80 11.64 -17.69
CA MET A 367 -5.08 11.68 -16.96
C MET A 367 -6.00 10.52 -17.39
N GLU A 368 -6.08 10.21 -18.68
CA GLU A 368 -6.87 9.10 -19.21
C GLU A 368 -6.45 7.75 -18.63
N ARG A 369 -5.12 7.48 -18.58
CA ARG A 369 -4.57 6.23 -18.02
C ARG A 369 -4.84 6.13 -16.53
N LEU A 370 -4.61 7.21 -15.77
CA LEU A 370 -4.88 7.24 -14.33
C LEU A 370 -6.37 7.02 -14.03
N LEU A 371 -7.27 7.60 -14.84
CA LEU A 371 -8.70 7.37 -14.68
C LEU A 371 -9.14 5.94 -15.05
N GLY A 372 -8.39 5.24 -15.89
CA GLY A 372 -8.62 3.83 -16.23
C GLY A 372 -8.02 2.84 -15.23
N GLU A 373 -7.12 3.29 -14.36
CA GLU A 373 -6.42 2.46 -13.38
C GLU A 373 -7.16 2.41 -12.04
N ASN A 374 -6.89 1.40 -11.23
CA ASN A 374 -7.45 1.31 -9.88
C ASN A 374 -7.07 2.56 -9.06
N PRO A 375 -8.02 3.28 -8.46
CA PRO A 375 -7.75 4.50 -7.69
C PRO A 375 -6.73 4.33 -6.56
N PHE A 376 -6.60 3.13 -5.96
CA PHE A 376 -5.54 2.85 -5.00
C PHE A 376 -4.15 2.97 -5.63
N PHE A 377 -3.92 2.42 -6.80
CA PHE A 377 -2.64 2.55 -7.51
C PHE A 377 -2.31 4.01 -7.75
N VAL A 378 -3.34 4.77 -8.16
CA VAL A 378 -3.21 6.22 -8.39
C VAL A 378 -2.90 6.96 -7.09
N SER A 379 -3.51 6.60 -5.95
CA SER A 379 -3.26 7.28 -4.67
C SER A 379 -1.82 7.11 -4.19
N VAL A 380 -1.25 5.92 -4.30
CA VAL A 380 0.16 5.65 -3.99
C VAL A 380 1.09 6.44 -4.91
N TYR A 381 0.82 6.43 -6.21
CA TYR A 381 1.59 7.18 -7.19
C TYR A 381 1.59 8.69 -6.88
N LEU A 382 0.43 9.27 -6.67
CA LEU A 382 0.28 10.70 -6.42
C LEU A 382 0.91 11.12 -5.08
N ARG A 383 0.80 10.29 -4.03
CA ARG A 383 1.48 10.52 -2.74
C ARG A 383 2.99 10.67 -2.95
N ASN A 384 3.59 9.76 -3.67
CA ASN A 384 5.02 9.72 -3.89
C ASN A 384 5.51 10.81 -4.85
N GLN A 385 4.72 11.17 -5.86
CA GLN A 385 5.00 12.33 -6.69
C GLN A 385 4.99 13.62 -5.88
N MET A 386 3.96 13.85 -5.04
CA MET A 386 3.89 15.02 -4.16
C MET A 386 5.01 15.03 -3.12
N TYR A 387 5.49 13.85 -2.69
CA TYR A 387 6.63 13.77 -1.79
C TYR A 387 7.93 14.22 -2.48
N LEU A 388 8.16 13.78 -3.72
CA LEU A 388 9.27 14.27 -4.54
C LEU A 388 9.17 15.78 -4.78
N ASP A 389 7.98 16.30 -5.11
CA ASP A 389 7.71 17.73 -5.28
C ASP A 389 8.22 18.55 -4.08
N SER A 390 8.02 18.04 -2.87
CA SER A 390 8.41 18.73 -1.63
C SER A 390 9.92 18.86 -1.45
N VAL A 391 10.69 17.96 -2.07
CA VAL A 391 12.17 17.96 -2.01
C VAL A 391 12.76 18.73 -3.18
N THR A 392 12.11 18.69 -4.33
CA THR A 392 12.59 19.39 -5.54
C THR A 392 12.07 20.82 -5.67
N HIS A 393 11.05 21.19 -4.86
CA HIS A 393 10.34 22.47 -4.94
C HIS A 393 9.70 22.75 -6.30
N ASP A 394 9.35 21.68 -7.02
CA ASP A 394 8.64 21.71 -8.30
C ASP A 394 7.37 20.86 -8.16
N PRO A 395 6.14 21.42 -8.30
CA PRO A 395 4.88 20.76 -7.89
C PRO A 395 4.08 20.06 -9.01
N PRO A 396 4.65 19.33 -9.99
CA PRO A 396 3.86 18.66 -11.01
C PRO A 396 2.95 17.57 -10.45
N GLY A 397 3.39 16.86 -9.40
CA GLY A 397 2.59 15.81 -8.74
C GLY A 397 1.37 16.38 -8.00
N ALA A 398 1.54 17.48 -7.29
CA ALA A 398 0.43 18.16 -6.61
C ALA A 398 -0.59 18.73 -7.62
N HIS A 399 -0.14 19.27 -8.75
CA HIS A 399 -1.03 19.74 -9.82
C HIS A 399 -1.81 18.57 -10.45
N LEU A 400 -1.13 17.45 -10.72
CA LEU A 400 -1.78 16.24 -11.26
C LEU A 400 -2.80 15.67 -10.28
N ALA A 401 -2.44 15.56 -9.00
CA ALA A 401 -3.34 15.09 -7.94
C ALA A 401 -4.59 15.96 -7.83
N GLN A 402 -4.43 17.29 -7.85
CA GLN A 402 -5.57 18.21 -7.79
C GLN A 402 -6.46 18.10 -9.03
N ALA A 403 -5.89 17.94 -10.22
CA ALA A 403 -6.65 17.76 -11.46
C ALA A 403 -7.42 16.43 -11.44
N TYR A 404 -6.76 15.33 -11.04
CA TYR A 404 -7.36 14.00 -10.91
C TYR A 404 -8.57 14.02 -9.98
N ILE A 405 -8.38 14.50 -8.75
CA ILE A 405 -9.45 14.43 -7.76
C ILE A 405 -10.59 15.43 -8.03
N ASN A 406 -10.32 16.53 -8.73
CA ASN A 406 -11.39 17.42 -9.22
C ASN A 406 -12.26 16.72 -10.28
N TYR A 407 -11.64 15.96 -11.19
CA TYR A 407 -12.38 15.17 -12.17
C TYR A 407 -13.24 14.10 -11.48
N VAL A 408 -12.67 13.35 -10.54
CA VAL A 408 -13.36 12.30 -9.77
C VAL A 408 -14.55 12.88 -9.02
N TRP A 409 -14.40 14.03 -8.35
CA TRP A 409 -15.48 14.70 -7.63
C TRP A 409 -16.68 15.07 -8.51
N VAL A 410 -16.42 15.51 -9.72
CA VAL A 410 -17.46 15.99 -10.64
C VAL A 410 -18.12 14.85 -11.41
N ASN A 411 -17.31 13.83 -11.82
CA ASN A 411 -17.75 12.86 -12.82
C ASN A 411 -17.98 11.44 -12.27
N ARG A 412 -17.45 11.13 -11.07
CA ARG A 412 -17.52 9.76 -10.49
C ARG A 412 -18.24 9.69 -9.15
N ARG A 413 -18.62 10.81 -8.59
CA ARG A 413 -19.33 10.88 -7.31
C ARG A 413 -20.84 10.75 -7.51
N LEU A 414 -21.42 9.75 -6.84
CA LEU A 414 -22.86 9.48 -6.85
C LEU A 414 -23.64 10.43 -5.91
N SER A 415 -24.96 10.38 -5.95
CA SER A 415 -25.85 11.19 -5.10
C SER A 415 -25.76 10.84 -3.62
N ASP A 416 -25.41 9.58 -3.27
CA ASP A 416 -25.16 9.11 -1.91
C ASP A 416 -23.77 9.53 -1.37
N GLY A 417 -22.94 10.12 -2.22
CA GLY A 417 -21.62 10.62 -1.86
C GLY A 417 -20.48 9.64 -2.12
N LEU A 418 -20.75 8.44 -2.55
CA LEU A 418 -19.74 7.44 -2.90
C LEU A 418 -19.18 7.67 -4.31
N PHE A 419 -17.97 7.20 -4.52
CA PHE A 419 -17.31 7.21 -5.83
C PHE A 419 -17.43 5.85 -6.50
N VAL A 420 -17.45 5.85 -7.84
CA VAL A 420 -17.51 4.63 -8.65
C VAL A 420 -16.28 4.49 -9.53
N TRP A 421 -15.89 3.24 -9.76
CA TRP A 421 -14.83 2.86 -10.68
C TRP A 421 -15.11 1.49 -11.30
N GLY A 422 -14.49 1.21 -12.44
CA GLY A 422 -14.58 -0.07 -13.12
C GLY A 422 -15.63 -0.10 -14.23
N SER A 423 -15.79 -1.29 -14.83
CA SER A 423 -16.77 -1.54 -15.88
C SER A 423 -17.39 -2.92 -15.66
N PRO A 424 -18.65 -3.01 -15.22
CA PRO A 424 -19.56 -1.89 -14.90
C PRO A 424 -19.07 -1.07 -13.70
N PRO A 425 -19.42 0.22 -13.61
CA PRO A 425 -19.06 1.06 -12.48
C PRO A 425 -19.65 0.54 -11.17
N SER A 426 -18.81 0.40 -10.15
CA SER A 426 -19.23 -0.03 -8.80
C SER A 426 -18.55 0.81 -7.72
N SER A 427 -19.22 0.94 -6.57
CA SER A 427 -18.63 1.51 -5.37
C SER A 427 -17.97 0.39 -4.57
N GLN A 428 -16.70 0.58 -4.21
CA GLN A 428 -15.90 -0.38 -3.44
C GLN A 428 -15.17 0.37 -2.33
N LEU A 429 -14.93 -0.31 -1.20
CA LEU A 429 -14.17 0.25 -0.07
C LEU A 429 -12.83 0.82 -0.52
N LEU A 430 -12.11 0.07 -1.36
CA LEU A 430 -10.79 0.44 -1.89
C LEU A 430 -10.82 1.75 -2.69
N VAL A 431 -11.87 1.95 -3.50
CA VAL A 431 -12.08 3.19 -4.27
C VAL A 431 -12.30 4.38 -3.36
N GLN A 432 -13.19 4.23 -2.35
CA GLN A 432 -13.48 5.31 -1.41
C GLN A 432 -12.23 5.69 -0.61
N ALA A 433 -11.51 4.68 -0.10
CA ALA A 433 -10.31 4.89 0.71
C ALA A 433 -9.21 5.63 -0.07
N ALA A 434 -9.01 5.30 -1.34
CA ALA A 434 -8.05 5.95 -2.22
C ALA A 434 -8.38 7.44 -2.44
N ASP A 435 -9.63 7.73 -2.81
CA ASP A 435 -10.06 9.11 -3.07
C ASP A 435 -10.01 9.98 -1.81
N VAL A 436 -10.40 9.42 -0.64
CA VAL A 436 -10.24 10.09 0.66
C VAL A 436 -8.78 10.43 0.93
N GLN A 437 -7.86 9.50 0.69
CA GLN A 437 -6.43 9.72 0.88
C GLN A 437 -5.93 10.89 0.04
N ILE A 438 -6.25 10.93 -1.27
CA ILE A 438 -5.79 12.00 -2.16
C ILE A 438 -6.30 13.38 -1.71
N TYR A 439 -7.57 13.51 -1.32
CA TYR A 439 -8.10 14.76 -0.77
C TYR A 439 -7.38 15.19 0.50
N ALA A 440 -7.12 14.24 1.41
CA ALA A 440 -6.44 14.51 2.66
C ALA A 440 -4.97 14.89 2.44
N LEU A 441 -4.23 14.17 1.58
CA LEU A 441 -2.83 14.44 1.26
C LEU A 441 -2.64 15.84 0.65
N LEU A 442 -3.54 16.28 -0.24
CA LEU A 442 -3.55 17.64 -0.77
C LEU A 442 -3.83 18.72 0.29
N SER A 443 -4.21 18.32 1.48
CA SER A 443 -4.56 19.20 2.62
C SER A 443 -3.51 19.18 3.71
N THR A 444 -2.50 18.31 3.63
CA THR A 444 -1.49 18.07 4.65
C THR A 444 -0.10 18.43 4.14
N LYS A 445 0.87 18.50 5.06
CA LYS A 445 2.28 18.74 4.69
C LYS A 445 2.91 17.43 4.23
N PRO A 446 3.71 17.42 3.15
CA PRO A 446 4.40 16.22 2.67
C PRO A 446 5.26 15.50 3.71
N ALA A 447 5.79 16.22 4.71
CA ALA A 447 6.51 15.63 5.84
C ALA A 447 5.69 14.61 6.67
N THR A 448 4.35 14.58 6.50
CA THR A 448 3.45 13.63 7.17
C THR A 448 3.07 12.44 6.28
N PHE A 449 3.64 12.32 5.07
CA PHE A 449 3.29 11.25 4.13
C PHE A 449 3.97 9.91 4.48
N PHE A 450 5.14 9.99 5.16
CA PHE A 450 5.95 8.86 5.60
C PHE A 450 6.45 9.03 7.02
#